data_57185c75611c3d4834324d5357c471ee
#
_entry.id   57185c75611c3d4834324d5357c471ee
#
_cell.length_a   1.000
_cell.length_b   1.000
_cell.length_c   1.000
_cell.angle_alpha   90.00
_cell.angle_beta   90.00
_cell.angle_gamma   90.00
#
_symmetry.space_group_name_H-M   'P 1'
#
loop_
_entity.id
_entity.type
_entity.pdbx_description
1 polymer ?
#
loop_
_entity_poly.entity_id
_entity_poly.type
_entity_poly.pdbx_seq_one_letter_code
_entity_poly.pdbx_strand_id
1 'polypeptide(L)'
;MDIGTTRIEAGAVTFALHHRYLDGGAPHSQGFGGRGGGNATQGVCIQVAGTIDDKETELLCFDCFDTDPHYHYGPENKNERILLDPTVTGNTIGWTVKQLKLKLPDMIERAGYKDLADQLDYNLVAQKLREVEAAA
;
A
#
# COMPACT_ATOMS: atom_id res chain seq x y z
N MET A 1 -7.65 -4.92 13.64
CA MET A 1 -6.57 -4.84 14.63
C MET A 1 -5.23 -4.91 13.91
N ASP A 2 -4.34 -4.02 14.24
CA ASP A 2 -2.99 -4.08 13.72
C ASP A 2 -2.17 -5.08 14.52
N ILE A 3 -1.58 -6.03 13.81
CA ILE A 3 -0.77 -7.05 14.45
C ILE A 3 0.67 -6.56 14.62
N GLY A 4 1.12 -5.72 13.72
CA GLY A 4 2.45 -5.14 13.79
C GLY A 4 2.71 -4.21 12.65
N THR A 5 3.70 -3.36 12.80
CA THR A 5 4.10 -2.40 11.79
C THR A 5 5.60 -2.50 11.57
N THR A 6 6.01 -2.57 10.31
CA THR A 6 7.41 -2.59 9.93
C THR A 6 7.66 -1.41 9.01
N ARG A 7 8.71 -0.65 9.27
CA ARG A 7 9.08 0.50 8.44
C ARG A 7 10.40 0.21 7.75
N ILE A 8 10.45 0.46 6.45
CA ILE A 8 11.65 0.23 5.64
C ILE A 8 11.93 1.51 4.87
N GLU A 9 12.97 2.22 5.24
CA GLU A 9 13.32 3.49 4.63
C GLU A 9 14.08 3.27 3.32
N ALA A 10 13.71 4.03 2.30
CA ALA A 10 14.29 3.92 0.97
C ALA A 10 14.64 5.30 0.42
N GLY A 11 15.34 6.11 1.21
CA GLY A 11 15.71 7.46 0.82
C GLY A 11 14.53 8.43 0.91
N ALA A 12 14.09 8.92 -0.23
CA ALA A 12 13.00 9.91 -0.26
C ALA A 12 11.65 9.35 0.17
N VAL A 13 11.48 8.04 0.17
CA VAL A 13 10.23 7.40 0.59
C VAL A 13 10.49 6.36 1.66
N THR A 14 9.45 6.03 2.40
CA THR A 14 9.45 4.95 3.39
C THR A 14 8.32 4.01 3.08
N PHE A 15 8.59 2.72 3.10
CA PHE A 15 7.56 1.69 2.98
C PHE A 15 7.17 1.26 4.39
N ALA A 16 5.90 1.34 4.70
CA ALA A 16 5.38 0.90 5.99
C ALA A 16 4.41 -0.25 5.77
N LEU A 17 4.66 -1.35 6.45
CA LEU A 17 3.83 -2.54 6.34
C LEU A 17 3.05 -2.71 7.63
N HIS A 18 1.73 -2.78 7.50
CA HIS A 18 0.82 -2.98 8.62
C HIS A 18 0.13 -4.31 8.42
N HIS A 19 0.47 -5.28 9.26
CA HIS A 19 -0.21 -6.57 9.23
C HIS A 19 -1.49 -6.46 10.02
N ARG A 20 -2.60 -6.78 9.38
CA ARG A 20 -3.92 -6.63 9.99
C ARG A 20 -4.69 -7.92 9.94
N TYR A 21 -5.44 -8.15 10.99
CA TYR A 21 -6.44 -9.19 11.04
C TYR A 21 -7.76 -8.49 11.39
N LEU A 22 -8.69 -8.56 10.45
CA LEU A 22 -9.98 -7.90 10.59
C LEU A 22 -11.04 -8.98 10.80
N ASP A 23 -11.54 -9.06 12.02
CA ASP A 23 -12.60 -9.99 12.36
C ASP A 23 -13.84 -9.68 11.52
N GLY A 24 -14.50 -10.71 11.01
CA GLY A 24 -15.70 -10.53 10.21
C GLY A 24 -16.80 -9.77 10.89
N GLY A 25 -16.78 -9.69 12.22
CA GLY A 25 -17.73 -8.87 12.97
C GLY A 25 -17.32 -7.42 13.11
N ALA A 26 -16.14 -7.02 12.64
CA ALA A 26 -15.67 -5.66 12.79
C ALA A 26 -16.48 -4.69 11.92
N PRO A 27 -16.73 -3.47 12.40
CA PRO A 27 -17.59 -2.53 11.67
C PRO A 27 -17.16 -2.24 10.25
N HIS A 28 -15.90 -2.17 9.99
CA HIS A 28 -15.42 -1.83 8.66
C HIS A 28 -15.74 -2.90 7.61
N SER A 29 -15.96 -4.14 8.02
CA SER A 29 -16.33 -5.18 7.07
C SER A 29 -17.70 -4.93 6.48
N GLN A 30 -18.52 -4.14 7.15
CA GLN A 30 -19.84 -3.77 6.66
C GLN A 30 -19.75 -2.85 5.44
N GLY A 31 -18.66 -2.17 5.28
CA GLY A 31 -18.46 -1.29 4.13
C GLY A 31 -18.37 -2.02 2.81
N PHE A 32 -18.30 -3.32 2.83
CA PHE A 32 -18.20 -4.11 1.62
C PHE A 32 -19.51 -4.80 1.27
N GLY A 33 -20.61 -4.09 1.43
CA GLY A 33 -21.89 -4.57 0.95
C GLY A 33 -22.43 -5.79 1.67
N GLY A 34 -22.02 -5.97 2.89
CA GLY A 34 -22.54 -7.06 3.69
C GLY A 34 -21.91 -8.41 3.40
N ARG A 35 -21.01 -8.48 2.48
CA ARG A 35 -20.37 -9.75 2.14
C ARG A 35 -19.44 -10.27 3.23
N GLY A 36 -19.02 -9.39 4.08
CA GLY A 36 -18.07 -9.73 5.11
C GLY A 36 -18.66 -10.43 6.32
N GLY A 37 -19.95 -10.59 6.39
CA GLY A 37 -20.59 -11.11 7.59
C GLY A 37 -20.00 -12.44 8.01
N GLY A 38 -19.32 -12.49 9.10
CA GLY A 38 -18.74 -13.69 9.64
C GLY A 38 -17.39 -14.12 9.10
N ASN A 39 -16.93 -13.51 8.03
CA ASN A 39 -15.64 -13.87 7.45
C ASN A 39 -14.56 -12.92 7.95
N ALA A 40 -13.45 -13.49 8.40
CA ALA A 40 -12.28 -12.69 8.75
C ALA A 40 -11.62 -12.18 7.48
N THR A 41 -11.09 -10.97 7.54
CA THR A 41 -10.26 -10.41 6.49
C THR A 41 -8.90 -10.15 7.08
N GLN A 42 -7.87 -10.63 6.41
CA GLN A 42 -6.51 -10.43 6.89
C GLN A 42 -5.60 -10.15 5.72
N GLY A 43 -4.45 -9.57 6.01
CA GLY A 43 -3.47 -9.26 5.02
C GLY A 43 -2.58 -8.13 5.47
N VAL A 44 -1.78 -7.63 4.55
CA VAL A 44 -0.86 -6.55 4.82
C VAL A 44 -1.26 -5.31 4.04
N CYS A 45 -1.19 -4.17 4.71
CA CYS A 45 -1.29 -2.87 4.07
C CYS A 45 0.13 -2.40 3.80
N ILE A 46 0.47 -2.15 2.55
CA ILE A 46 1.78 -1.61 2.17
C ILE A 46 1.58 -0.15 1.84
N GLN A 47 2.10 0.70 2.72
CA GLN A 47 1.98 2.14 2.59
C GLN A 47 3.28 2.72 2.07
N VAL A 48 3.19 3.65 1.13
CA VAL A 48 4.32 4.45 0.68
C VAL A 48 4.15 5.85 1.22
N ALA A 49 5.09 6.29 2.02
CA ALA A 49 5.05 7.59 2.65
C ALA A 49 6.28 8.41 2.25
N GLY A 50 6.13 9.72 2.29
CA GLY A 50 7.23 10.64 2.05
C GLY A 50 7.03 11.88 2.89
N THR A 51 8.05 12.73 2.96
CA THR A 51 7.98 13.98 3.71
C THR A 51 7.56 15.10 2.77
N ILE A 52 6.41 15.68 3.05
CA ILE A 52 5.87 16.82 2.29
C ILE A 52 5.70 17.96 3.28
N ASP A 53 6.34 19.10 3.01
CA ASP A 53 6.29 20.29 3.89
C ASP A 53 6.60 19.90 5.34
N ASP A 54 7.67 19.13 5.53
CA ASP A 54 8.16 18.70 6.84
C ASP A 54 7.21 17.73 7.57
N LYS A 55 6.21 17.18 6.88
CA LYS A 55 5.27 16.22 7.47
C LYS A 55 5.33 14.90 6.72
N GLU A 56 5.34 13.80 7.45
CA GLU A 56 5.21 12.49 6.84
C GLU A 56 3.80 12.35 6.27
N THR A 57 3.72 12.05 4.98
CA THR A 57 2.47 12.04 4.24
C THR A 57 2.32 10.71 3.51
N GLU A 58 1.16 10.10 3.61
CA GLU A 58 0.86 8.91 2.82
C GLU A 58 0.68 9.30 1.37
N LEU A 59 1.43 8.64 0.50
CA LEU A 59 1.37 8.89 -0.94
C LEU A 59 0.55 7.83 -1.65
N LEU A 60 0.71 6.59 -1.23
CA LEU A 60 0.04 5.42 -1.78
C LEU A 60 -0.24 4.43 -0.66
N CYS A 61 -1.29 3.66 -0.80
CA CYS A 61 -1.53 2.54 0.10
C CYS A 61 -2.09 1.36 -0.70
N PHE A 62 -1.49 0.20 -0.52
CA PHE A 62 -1.92 -1.03 -1.16
C PHE A 62 -2.46 -1.95 -0.07
N ASP A 63 -3.77 -2.16 -0.08
CA ASP A 63 -4.43 -3.05 0.88
C ASP A 63 -4.47 -4.45 0.28
N CYS A 64 -3.44 -5.24 0.59
CA CYS A 64 -3.28 -6.60 0.06
C CYS A 64 -4.05 -7.57 0.93
N PHE A 65 -5.36 -7.40 0.99
CA PHE A 65 -6.24 -8.19 1.83
C PHE A 65 -6.79 -9.40 1.07
N ASP A 66 -7.21 -10.40 1.84
CA ASP A 66 -7.84 -11.59 1.26
C ASP A 66 -9.17 -11.25 0.59
N THR A 67 -9.86 -10.23 1.12
CA THR A 67 -11.16 -9.81 0.61
C THR A 67 -11.04 -8.40 0.07
N ASP A 68 -11.50 -8.19 -1.16
CA ASP A 68 -11.53 -6.90 -1.84
C ASP A 68 -10.18 -6.17 -1.81
N PRO A 69 -9.12 -6.80 -2.31
CA PRO A 69 -7.83 -6.11 -2.38
C PRO A 69 -7.95 -4.87 -3.26
N HIS A 70 -7.28 -3.82 -2.86
CA HIS A 70 -7.32 -2.56 -3.59
C HIS A 70 -6.11 -1.71 -3.26
N TYR A 71 -5.91 -0.65 -4.04
CA TYR A 71 -4.94 0.37 -3.65
C TYR A 71 -5.57 1.75 -3.84
N HIS A 72 -4.98 2.74 -3.22
CA HIS A 72 -5.47 4.10 -3.37
C HIS A 72 -4.33 5.10 -3.30
N TYR A 73 -4.55 6.23 -3.96
CA TYR A 73 -3.63 7.34 -3.92
C TYR A 73 -3.94 8.19 -2.70
N GLY A 74 -2.90 8.86 -2.21
CA GLY A 74 -2.98 9.64 -0.99
C GLY A 74 -3.75 10.94 -1.15
N PRO A 75 -3.54 11.88 -0.20
CA PRO A 75 -4.47 12.97 0.01
C PRO A 75 -4.74 13.84 -1.20
N GLU A 76 -3.75 14.06 -2.06
CA GLU A 76 -3.94 14.94 -3.22
C GLU A 76 -4.98 14.43 -4.20
N ASN A 77 -5.14 13.11 -4.29
CA ASN A 77 -6.15 12.50 -5.13
C ASN A 77 -7.36 12.04 -4.31
N LYS A 78 -7.53 12.57 -3.10
CA LYS A 78 -8.70 12.36 -2.25
C LYS A 78 -9.02 10.88 -2.03
N ASN A 79 -7.97 10.08 -1.83
CA ASN A 79 -8.13 8.63 -1.62
C ASN A 79 -8.80 7.92 -2.79
N GLU A 80 -8.46 8.30 -3.99
CA GLU A 80 -8.94 7.57 -5.16
C GLU A 80 -8.62 6.09 -4.98
N ARG A 81 -9.66 5.25 -4.98
CA ARG A 81 -9.54 3.83 -4.71
C ARG A 81 -9.66 3.03 -5.99
N ILE A 82 -8.76 2.08 -6.18
CA ILE A 82 -8.75 1.21 -7.36
C ILE A 82 -8.81 -0.24 -6.89
N LEU A 83 -9.93 -0.90 -7.20
CA LEU A 83 -10.11 -2.29 -6.85
C LEU A 83 -9.25 -3.19 -7.74
N LEU A 84 -8.71 -4.23 -7.17
CA LEU A 84 -7.90 -5.19 -7.90
C LEU A 84 -8.71 -6.42 -8.21
N ASP A 85 -8.46 -6.97 -9.40
CA ASP A 85 -9.07 -8.22 -9.83
C ASP A 85 -8.11 -9.36 -9.45
N PRO A 86 -8.45 -10.19 -8.45
CA PRO A 86 -7.56 -11.25 -8.00
C PRO A 86 -7.20 -12.25 -9.10
N THR A 87 -8.06 -12.41 -10.08
CA THR A 87 -7.78 -13.30 -11.21
C THR A 87 -6.59 -12.80 -12.01
N VAL A 88 -6.47 -11.48 -12.13
CA VAL A 88 -5.39 -10.85 -12.90
C VAL A 88 -4.15 -10.65 -12.05
N THR A 89 -4.32 -10.17 -10.83
CA THR A 89 -3.17 -9.84 -9.97
C THR A 89 -2.53 -11.08 -9.35
N GLY A 90 -3.30 -12.15 -9.13
CA GLY A 90 -2.80 -13.32 -8.42
C GLY A 90 -2.37 -12.97 -7.02
N ASN A 91 -1.09 -13.19 -6.70
CA ASN A 91 -0.53 -12.82 -5.42
C ASN A 91 -0.44 -11.30 -5.32
N THR A 92 -1.30 -10.70 -4.52
CA THR A 92 -1.41 -9.24 -4.43
C THR A 92 -0.13 -8.59 -3.90
N ILE A 93 0.54 -9.24 -2.95
CA ILE A 93 1.80 -8.72 -2.42
C ILE A 93 2.86 -8.69 -3.51
N GLY A 94 3.05 -9.80 -4.21
CA GLY A 94 4.01 -9.87 -5.30
C GLY A 94 3.68 -8.89 -6.42
N TRP A 95 2.40 -8.77 -6.75
CA TRP A 95 1.95 -7.82 -7.77
C TRP A 95 2.28 -6.39 -7.34
N THR A 96 2.00 -6.04 -6.08
CA THR A 96 2.27 -4.70 -5.53
C THR A 96 3.76 -4.38 -5.59
N VAL A 97 4.61 -5.30 -5.14
CA VAL A 97 6.05 -5.07 -5.15
C VAL A 97 6.54 -4.86 -6.58
N LYS A 98 6.02 -5.63 -7.52
CA LYS A 98 6.37 -5.47 -8.93
C LYS A 98 5.98 -4.10 -9.47
N GLN A 99 4.76 -3.64 -9.15
CA GLN A 99 4.31 -2.33 -9.58
C GLN A 99 5.18 -1.21 -8.98
N LEU A 100 5.49 -1.31 -7.71
CA LEU A 100 6.34 -0.31 -7.05
C LEU A 100 7.74 -0.29 -7.67
N LYS A 101 8.26 -1.45 -8.02
CA LYS A 101 9.58 -1.52 -8.65
C LYS A 101 9.60 -0.85 -10.03
N LEU A 102 8.53 -1.03 -10.80
CA LEU A 102 8.49 -0.58 -12.19
C LEU A 102 7.91 0.82 -12.34
N LYS A 103 6.98 1.21 -11.47
CA LYS A 103 6.14 2.38 -11.73
C LYS A 103 6.05 3.35 -10.56
N LEU A 104 6.84 3.20 -9.52
CA LEU A 104 6.73 4.07 -8.35
C LEU A 104 6.82 5.55 -8.69
N PRO A 105 7.77 6.01 -9.53
CA PRO A 105 7.84 7.43 -9.86
C PRO A 105 6.55 7.94 -10.49
N ASP A 106 6.00 7.19 -11.43
CA ASP A 106 4.76 7.59 -12.11
C ASP A 106 3.59 7.63 -11.15
N MET A 107 3.54 6.70 -10.21
CA MET A 107 2.46 6.65 -9.23
C MET A 107 2.56 7.80 -8.23
N ILE A 108 3.75 8.16 -7.81
CA ILE A 108 3.94 9.30 -6.90
C ILE A 108 3.59 10.59 -7.62
N GLU A 109 3.95 10.71 -8.89
CA GLU A 109 3.56 11.87 -9.69
C GLU A 109 2.04 11.96 -9.81
N ARG A 110 1.38 10.85 -10.06
CA ARG A 110 -0.08 10.80 -10.14
C ARG A 110 -0.71 11.17 -8.80
N ALA A 111 -0.07 10.82 -7.70
CA ALA A 111 -0.56 11.19 -6.37
C ALA A 111 -0.44 12.69 -6.10
N GLY A 112 0.28 13.43 -6.94
CA GLY A 112 0.41 14.87 -6.82
C GLY A 112 1.78 15.36 -6.40
N TYR A 113 2.79 14.48 -6.37
CA TYR A 113 4.08 14.81 -5.77
C TYR A 113 5.25 14.56 -6.73
N LYS A 114 5.21 15.21 -7.88
CA LYS A 114 6.24 15.03 -8.90
C LYS A 114 7.65 15.34 -8.39
N ASP A 115 7.80 16.38 -7.56
CA ASP A 115 9.12 16.74 -7.04
C ASP A 115 9.72 15.63 -6.20
N LEU A 116 8.89 14.95 -5.44
CA LEU A 116 9.34 13.80 -4.65
C LEU A 116 9.71 12.64 -5.56
N ALA A 117 8.92 12.42 -6.61
CA ALA A 117 9.21 11.37 -7.57
C ALA A 117 10.60 11.57 -8.21
N ASP A 118 10.97 12.80 -8.46
CA ASP A 118 12.25 13.13 -9.07
C ASP A 118 13.44 12.89 -8.12
N GLN A 119 13.18 12.73 -6.82
CA GLN A 119 14.22 12.49 -5.82
C GLN A 119 14.50 11.02 -5.54
N LEU A 120 13.76 10.11 -6.17
CA LEU A 120 13.88 8.69 -5.88
C LEU A 120 15.23 8.14 -6.35
N ASP A 121 15.84 7.31 -5.49
CA ASP A 121 16.99 6.51 -5.84
C ASP A 121 16.50 5.12 -6.24
N TYR A 122 16.49 4.86 -7.54
CA TYR A 122 15.90 3.62 -8.07
C TYR A 122 16.59 2.37 -7.56
N ASN A 123 17.90 2.42 -7.42
CA ASN A 123 18.66 1.25 -6.94
C ASN A 123 18.32 0.95 -5.48
N LEU A 124 18.24 2.01 -4.67
CA LEU A 124 17.88 1.86 -3.27
C LEU A 124 16.43 1.37 -3.12
N VAL A 125 15.53 1.93 -3.91
CA VAL A 125 14.12 1.50 -3.90
C VAL A 125 14.02 0.01 -4.25
N ALA A 126 14.69 -0.43 -5.30
CA ALA A 126 14.65 -1.83 -5.71
C ALA A 126 15.21 -2.75 -4.63
N GLN A 127 16.29 -2.33 -3.98
CA GLN A 127 16.87 -3.09 -2.88
C GLN A 127 15.92 -3.20 -1.70
N LYS A 128 15.30 -2.10 -1.33
CA LYS A 128 14.39 -2.08 -0.19
C LYS A 128 13.08 -2.80 -0.47
N LEU A 129 12.63 -2.82 -1.72
CA LEU A 129 11.44 -3.59 -2.08
C LEU A 129 11.62 -5.09 -1.87
N ARG A 130 12.85 -5.60 -1.98
CA ARG A 130 13.10 -7.00 -1.62
C ARG A 130 12.85 -7.24 -0.15
N GLU A 131 13.21 -6.27 0.70
CA GLU A 131 12.94 -6.35 2.14
C GLU A 131 11.44 -6.26 2.41
N VAL A 132 10.73 -5.41 1.67
CA VAL A 132 9.28 -5.30 1.78
C VAL A 132 8.62 -6.63 1.49
N GLU A 133 9.00 -7.25 0.39
CA GLU A 133 8.42 -8.54 0.00
C GLU A 133 8.70 -9.62 1.04
N ALA A 134 9.90 -9.64 1.58
CA ALA A 134 10.26 -10.63 2.60
C ALA A 134 9.52 -10.40 3.92
N ALA A 135 9.20 -9.15 4.24
CA ALA A 135 8.52 -8.81 5.48
C ALA A 135 7.00 -8.93 5.39
N ALA A 136 6.47 -8.89 4.17
CA ALA A 136 5.02 -8.89 3.96
C ALA A 136 4.36 -10.26 4.20
#